data_fae0b31f78ea0a6e7747b0fe2d6648e6
#
_entry.id   fae0b31f78ea0a6e7747b0fe2d6648e6
#
_cell.length_a   1.000
_cell.length_b   1.000
_cell.length_c   1.000
_cell.angle_alpha   90.00
_cell.angle_beta   90.00
_cell.angle_gamma   90.00
#
_symmetry.space_group_name_H-M   'P 1'
#
loop_
_entity.id
_entity.type
_entity.pdbx_description
1 polymer ?
#
loop_
_entity_poly.entity_id
_entity_poly.type
_entity_poly.pdbx_seq_one_letter_code
_entity_poly.pdbx_strand_id
1 'polypeptide(L)'
;MPALLLLVEDNELNRDMLSRRLERKGYVIQMAADGAQGVRMAMELRPALILMDLSLPVMDGWEAIRRLKADPETATIPIIALTAHARAEDETTAREAGANDFDTKPIDLNCLVGKIEHLLTPPATATHPENP
;
A
#
# COMPACT_ATOMS: atom_id res chain seq x y z
N MET A 1 -16.14 -11.33 -0.87
CA MET A 1 -14.91 -11.50 -1.67
C MET A 1 -13.73 -10.96 -0.91
N PRO A 2 -12.63 -11.72 -0.78
CA PRO A 2 -11.43 -11.17 -0.16
C PRO A 2 -10.83 -10.07 -1.03
N ALA A 3 -10.29 -9.08 -0.36
CA ALA A 3 -9.66 -7.96 -1.06
C ALA A 3 -8.32 -8.40 -1.65
N LEU A 4 -8.03 -7.94 -2.85
CA LEU A 4 -6.74 -8.16 -3.50
C LEU A 4 -5.81 -7.01 -3.14
N LEU A 5 -4.68 -7.35 -2.52
CA LEU A 5 -3.65 -6.38 -2.19
C LEU A 5 -2.42 -6.63 -3.05
N LEU A 6 -1.79 -5.54 -3.50
CA LEU A 6 -0.53 -5.63 -4.22
C LEU A 6 0.59 -5.21 -3.26
N LEU A 7 1.54 -6.10 -3.03
CA LEU A 7 2.69 -5.83 -2.17
C LEU A 7 3.92 -5.62 -3.04
N VAL A 8 4.50 -4.43 -2.99
CA VAL A 8 5.71 -4.09 -3.74
C VAL A 8 6.87 -4.01 -2.77
N GLU A 9 7.73 -5.01 -2.80
CA GLU A 9 8.83 -5.19 -1.86
C GLU A 9 9.95 -5.95 -2.56
N ASP A 10 11.17 -5.39 -2.57
CA ASP A 10 12.28 -5.99 -3.29
C ASP A 10 12.96 -7.12 -2.52
N ASN A 11 12.89 -7.13 -1.20
CA ASN A 11 13.51 -8.17 -0.39
C ASN A 11 12.61 -9.41 -0.40
N GLU A 12 13.12 -10.50 -0.94
CA GLU A 12 12.34 -11.72 -1.12
C GLU A 12 11.83 -12.27 0.21
N LEU A 13 12.68 -12.26 1.24
CA LEU A 13 12.28 -12.78 2.55
C LEU A 13 11.18 -11.94 3.18
N ASN A 14 11.34 -10.62 3.14
CA ASN A 14 10.32 -9.71 3.68
C ASN A 14 9.01 -9.84 2.91
N ARG A 15 9.10 -9.94 1.58
CA ARG A 15 7.94 -10.09 0.72
C ARG A 15 7.17 -11.36 1.05
N ASP A 16 7.91 -12.47 1.19
CA ASP A 16 7.30 -13.76 1.51
C ASP A 16 6.65 -13.75 2.89
N MET A 17 7.37 -13.25 3.90
CA MET A 17 6.86 -13.22 5.25
C MET A 17 5.59 -12.38 5.37
N LEU A 18 5.62 -11.18 4.81
CA LEU A 18 4.49 -10.28 4.94
C LEU A 18 3.27 -10.79 4.16
N SER A 19 3.50 -11.34 2.95
CA SER A 19 2.40 -11.87 2.16
C SER A 19 1.71 -13.01 2.88
N ARG A 20 2.46 -13.93 3.49
CA ARG A 20 1.86 -15.04 4.23
C ARG A 20 1.05 -14.57 5.41
N ARG A 21 1.54 -13.56 6.13
CA ARG A 21 0.82 -13.04 7.29
C ARG A 21 -0.49 -12.38 6.88
N LEU A 22 -0.46 -11.65 5.78
CA LEU A 22 -1.67 -10.99 5.28
C LEU A 22 -2.66 -12.00 4.72
N GLU A 23 -2.17 -13.06 4.07
CA GLU A 23 -3.06 -14.12 3.58
C GLU A 23 -3.80 -14.79 4.72
N ARG A 24 -3.14 -14.96 5.86
CA ARG A 24 -3.80 -15.53 7.04
C ARG A 24 -4.91 -14.63 7.58
N LYS A 25 -4.87 -13.34 7.26
CA LYS A 25 -5.92 -12.40 7.65
C LYS A 25 -7.06 -12.37 6.63
N GLY A 26 -6.97 -13.17 5.57
CA GLY A 26 -8.06 -13.30 4.60
C GLY A 26 -7.86 -12.49 3.33
N TYR A 27 -6.69 -11.87 3.13
CA TYR A 27 -6.42 -11.11 1.90
C TYR A 27 -5.83 -12.00 0.82
N VAL A 28 -6.08 -11.64 -0.42
CA VAL A 28 -5.39 -12.23 -1.57
C VAL A 28 -4.22 -11.31 -1.92
N ILE A 29 -3.01 -11.86 -2.00
CA ILE A 29 -1.80 -11.05 -2.19
C ILE A 29 -1.16 -11.36 -3.53
N GLN A 30 -0.91 -10.32 -4.32
CA GLN A 30 -0.01 -10.38 -5.47
C GLN A 30 1.23 -9.56 -5.13
N MET A 31 2.36 -9.96 -5.68
CA MET A 31 3.64 -9.38 -5.27
C MET A 31 4.43 -8.86 -6.45
N ALA A 32 5.11 -7.74 -6.26
CA ALA A 32 6.03 -7.17 -7.22
C ALA A 32 7.38 -6.94 -6.54
N ALA A 33 8.46 -7.08 -7.27
CA ALA A 33 9.81 -7.01 -6.71
C ALA A 33 10.47 -5.64 -6.91
N ASP A 34 9.89 -4.77 -7.71
CA ASP A 34 10.41 -3.42 -7.91
C ASP A 34 9.28 -2.47 -8.29
N GLY A 35 9.60 -1.17 -8.29
CA GLY A 35 8.60 -0.15 -8.53
C GLY A 35 7.98 -0.20 -9.92
N ALA A 36 8.78 -0.49 -10.94
CA ALA A 36 8.27 -0.55 -12.31
C ALA A 36 7.29 -1.71 -12.47
N GLN A 37 7.63 -2.87 -11.91
CA GLN A 37 6.73 -4.02 -11.93
C GLN A 37 5.47 -3.72 -11.14
N GLY A 38 5.61 -3.04 -9.99
CA GLY A 38 4.47 -2.65 -9.18
C GLY A 38 3.48 -1.77 -9.92
N VAL A 39 3.99 -0.77 -10.64
CA VAL A 39 3.13 0.12 -11.43
C VAL A 39 2.40 -0.66 -12.51
N ARG A 40 3.11 -1.52 -13.24
CA ARG A 40 2.47 -2.34 -14.29
C ARG A 40 1.38 -3.24 -13.72
N MET A 41 1.69 -3.93 -12.63
CA MET A 41 0.73 -4.86 -12.02
C MET A 41 -0.48 -4.13 -11.46
N ALA A 42 -0.28 -2.92 -10.90
CA ALA A 42 -1.40 -2.14 -10.41
C ALA A 42 -2.35 -1.77 -11.54
N MET A 43 -1.82 -1.41 -12.70
CA MET A 43 -2.65 -1.07 -13.85
C MET A 43 -3.41 -2.26 -14.39
N GLU A 44 -2.78 -3.44 -14.38
CA GLU A 44 -3.41 -4.66 -14.89
C GLU A 44 -4.41 -5.24 -13.91
N LEU A 45 -4.05 -5.30 -12.64
CA LEU A 45 -4.84 -6.01 -11.63
C LEU A 45 -5.86 -5.13 -10.92
N ARG A 46 -5.60 -3.84 -10.86
CA ARG A 46 -6.43 -2.87 -10.12
C ARG A 46 -6.76 -3.38 -8.73
N PRO A 47 -5.73 -3.56 -7.89
CA PRO A 47 -5.95 -4.10 -6.55
C PRO A 47 -6.78 -3.14 -5.69
N ALA A 48 -7.34 -3.66 -4.61
CA ALA A 48 -8.09 -2.83 -3.68
C ALA A 48 -7.20 -1.89 -2.88
N LEU A 49 -5.91 -2.24 -2.74
CA LEU A 49 -4.96 -1.44 -1.98
C LEU A 49 -3.53 -1.87 -2.36
N ILE A 50 -2.60 -0.93 -2.28
CA ILE A 50 -1.19 -1.19 -2.59
C ILE A 50 -0.34 -0.91 -1.35
N LEU A 51 0.55 -1.86 -1.03
CA LEU A 51 1.58 -1.67 -0.01
C LEU A 51 2.89 -1.44 -0.75
N MET A 52 3.45 -0.23 -0.63
CA MET A 52 4.59 0.19 -1.43
C MET A 52 5.81 0.47 -0.57
N ASP A 53 6.83 -0.36 -0.70
CA ASP A 53 8.12 -0.10 -0.07
C ASP A 53 8.75 1.13 -0.73
N LEU A 54 9.32 2.00 0.07
CA LEU A 54 9.93 3.22 -0.46
C LEU A 54 11.36 3.01 -0.94
N SER A 55 12.02 1.95 -0.48
CA SER A 55 13.43 1.67 -0.83
C SER A 55 13.51 0.58 -1.89
N LEU A 56 13.09 0.90 -3.11
CA LEU A 56 13.04 -0.07 -4.20
C LEU A 56 14.11 0.19 -5.24
N PRO A 57 14.60 -0.87 -5.92
CA PRO A 57 15.49 -0.71 -7.06
C PRO A 57 14.69 -0.31 -8.29
N VAL A 58 15.39 0.12 -9.33
CA VAL A 58 14.88 0.49 -10.66
C VAL A 58 14.05 1.78 -10.59
N MET A 59 12.91 1.72 -9.92
CA MET A 59 12.06 2.88 -9.69
C MET A 59 11.71 2.88 -8.21
N ASP A 60 12.13 3.92 -7.47
CA ASP A 60 11.87 3.95 -6.04
C ASP A 60 10.38 4.13 -5.73
N GLY A 61 10.02 3.87 -4.47
CA GLY A 61 8.61 3.91 -4.07
C GLY A 61 7.95 5.27 -4.24
N TRP A 62 8.71 6.36 -4.06
CA TRP A 62 8.17 7.72 -4.25
C TRP A 62 7.71 7.92 -5.69
N GLU A 63 8.56 7.56 -6.64
CA GLU A 63 8.23 7.71 -8.05
C GLU A 63 7.06 6.83 -8.43
N ALA A 64 7.05 5.58 -7.93
CA ALA A 64 5.95 4.65 -8.20
C ALA A 64 4.63 5.23 -7.70
N ILE A 65 4.60 5.77 -6.48
CA ILE A 65 3.38 6.37 -5.93
C ILE A 65 2.92 7.55 -6.80
N ARG A 66 3.85 8.43 -7.19
CA ARG A 66 3.49 9.58 -8.01
C ARG A 66 2.88 9.14 -9.34
N ARG A 67 3.47 8.12 -9.98
CA ARG A 67 2.94 7.62 -11.25
C ARG A 67 1.55 7.03 -11.10
N LEU A 68 1.33 6.26 -10.04
CA LEU A 68 0.03 5.65 -9.80
C LEU A 68 -1.03 6.70 -9.52
N LYS A 69 -0.69 7.75 -8.78
CA LYS A 69 -1.65 8.80 -8.45
C LYS A 69 -1.89 9.77 -9.63
N ALA A 70 -0.98 9.81 -10.58
CA ALA A 70 -1.14 10.65 -11.77
C ALA A 70 -2.02 9.99 -12.85
N ASP A 71 -2.19 8.68 -12.80
CA ASP A 71 -2.96 7.94 -13.80
C ASP A 71 -4.40 7.77 -13.31
N PRO A 72 -5.41 8.23 -14.09
CA PRO A 72 -6.82 8.09 -13.66
C PRO A 72 -7.24 6.66 -13.37
N GLU A 73 -6.60 5.68 -14.02
CA GLU A 73 -6.94 4.27 -13.82
C GLU A 73 -6.54 3.76 -12.43
N THR A 74 -5.52 4.36 -11.82
CA THR A 74 -4.99 3.89 -10.53
C THR A 74 -5.05 4.93 -9.44
N ALA A 75 -5.43 6.18 -9.77
CA ALA A 75 -5.38 7.29 -8.80
C ALA A 75 -6.25 7.06 -7.57
N THR A 76 -7.33 6.29 -7.71
CA THR A 76 -8.25 6.04 -6.59
C THR A 76 -7.85 4.87 -5.71
N ILE A 77 -6.85 4.08 -6.11
CA ILE A 77 -6.40 2.94 -5.31
C ILE A 77 -5.62 3.47 -4.11
N PRO A 78 -6.03 3.12 -2.88
CA PRO A 78 -5.29 3.58 -1.70
C PRO A 78 -3.91 2.94 -1.64
N ILE A 79 -2.92 3.72 -1.23
CA ILE A 79 -1.53 3.28 -1.13
C ILE A 79 -1.03 3.54 0.28
N ILE A 80 -0.47 2.50 0.91
CA ILE A 80 0.24 2.63 2.17
C ILE A 80 1.74 2.53 1.86
N ALA A 81 2.48 3.58 2.17
CA ALA A 81 3.93 3.58 1.99
C ALA A 81 4.59 2.85 3.17
N LEU A 82 5.57 2.00 2.88
CA LEU A 82 6.33 1.28 3.90
C LEU A 82 7.75 1.85 3.93
N THR A 83 8.18 2.34 5.09
CA THR A 83 9.48 2.99 5.20
C THR A 83 10.28 2.43 6.36
N ALA A 84 11.61 2.41 6.22
CA ALA A 84 12.52 2.03 7.30
C ALA A 84 12.74 3.17 8.30
N HIS A 85 12.24 4.37 8.00
CA HIS A 85 12.48 5.55 8.83
C HIS A 85 11.17 6.17 9.29
N ALA A 86 11.10 6.51 10.57
CA ALA A 86 9.88 7.05 11.18
C ALA A 86 10.00 8.56 11.39
N ARG A 87 10.60 9.28 10.45
CA ARG A 87 10.77 10.72 10.56
C ARG A 87 9.53 11.46 10.05
N ALA A 88 9.23 12.57 10.69
CA ALA A 88 8.10 13.39 10.26
C ALA A 88 8.23 13.83 8.80
N GLU A 89 9.45 14.15 8.37
CA GLU A 89 9.69 14.57 6.98
C GLU A 89 9.42 13.43 6.00
N ASP A 90 9.66 12.18 6.39
CA ASP A 90 9.35 11.03 5.53
C ASP A 90 7.85 10.87 5.37
N GLU A 91 7.10 11.06 6.43
CA GLU A 91 5.64 11.01 6.37
C GLU A 91 5.11 12.13 5.47
N THR A 92 5.63 13.33 5.62
CA THR A 92 5.21 14.46 4.80
C THR A 92 5.48 14.17 3.32
N THR A 93 6.67 13.65 3.00
CA THR A 93 7.04 13.35 1.63
C THR A 93 6.13 12.25 1.05
N ALA A 94 5.79 11.24 1.85
CA ALA A 94 4.89 10.19 1.41
C ALA A 94 3.51 10.74 1.05
N ARG A 95 2.98 11.60 1.89
CA ARG A 95 1.67 12.19 1.64
C ARG A 95 1.70 13.14 0.45
N GLU A 96 2.77 13.90 0.27
CA GLU A 96 2.92 14.79 -0.88
C GLU A 96 3.02 14.00 -2.18
N ALA A 97 3.63 12.81 -2.15
CA ALA A 97 3.68 11.94 -3.31
C ALA A 97 2.31 11.32 -3.62
N GLY A 98 1.39 11.33 -2.66
CA GLY A 98 0.04 10.85 -2.85
C GLY A 98 -0.32 9.61 -2.04
N ALA A 99 0.56 9.15 -1.15
CA ALA A 99 0.25 8.01 -0.30
C ALA A 99 -0.91 8.34 0.64
N ASN A 100 -1.79 7.38 0.82
CA ASN A 100 -2.96 7.56 1.68
C ASN A 100 -2.63 7.36 3.16
N ASP A 101 -1.58 6.57 3.44
CA ASP A 101 -1.08 6.36 4.78
C ASP A 101 0.35 5.85 4.68
N PHE A 102 1.01 5.68 5.82
CA PHE A 102 2.33 5.07 5.80
C PHE A 102 2.54 4.25 7.07
N ASP A 103 3.48 3.32 7.02
CA ASP A 103 3.84 2.52 8.17
C ASP A 103 5.36 2.33 8.17
N THR A 104 5.91 2.05 9.34
CA THR A 104 7.36 1.93 9.50
C THR A 104 7.77 0.48 9.69
N LYS A 105 8.97 0.16 9.22
CA LYS A 105 9.56 -1.15 9.43
C LYS A 105 10.36 -1.14 10.74
N PRO A 106 10.39 -2.24 11.47
CA PRO A 106 9.74 -3.52 11.17
C PRO A 106 8.24 -3.43 11.32
N ILE A 107 7.53 -4.14 10.46
CA ILE A 107 6.08 -4.04 10.39
C ILE A 107 5.43 -4.68 11.61
N ASP A 108 4.56 -3.93 12.29
CA ASP A 108 3.64 -4.46 13.29
C ASP A 108 2.38 -4.86 12.54
N LEU A 109 2.11 -6.15 12.47
CA LEU A 109 1.02 -6.66 11.63
C LEU A 109 -0.34 -6.10 12.05
N ASN A 110 -0.59 -6.02 13.35
CA ASN A 110 -1.90 -5.53 13.83
C ASN A 110 -2.10 -4.06 13.45
N CYS A 111 -1.04 -3.26 13.55
CA CYS A 111 -1.10 -1.86 13.16
C CYS A 111 -1.35 -1.73 11.66
N LEU A 112 -0.63 -2.51 10.85
CA LEU A 112 -0.77 -2.46 9.41
C LEU A 112 -2.16 -2.91 8.98
N VAL A 113 -2.67 -4.01 9.54
CA VAL A 113 -3.99 -4.51 9.21
C VAL A 113 -5.06 -3.48 9.55
N GLY A 114 -4.90 -2.78 10.69
CA GLY A 114 -5.82 -1.70 11.04
C GLY A 114 -5.87 -0.60 10.01
N LYS A 115 -4.70 -0.21 9.47
CA LYS A 115 -4.64 0.81 8.42
C LYS A 115 -5.26 0.31 7.13
N ILE A 116 -5.01 -0.95 6.77
CA ILE A 116 -5.60 -1.55 5.58
C ILE A 116 -7.12 -1.53 5.69
N GLU A 117 -7.65 -2.00 6.82
CA GLU A 117 -9.09 -2.05 7.02
C GLU A 117 -9.72 -0.67 6.96
N HIS A 118 -9.04 0.30 7.56
CA HIS A 118 -9.54 1.68 7.54
C HIS A 118 -9.65 2.20 6.10
N LEU A 119 -8.66 1.95 5.28
CA LEU A 119 -8.66 2.44 3.90
C LEU A 119 -9.61 1.65 2.99
N LEU A 120 -9.90 0.41 3.32
CA LEU A 120 -10.84 -0.40 2.54
C LEU A 120 -12.28 -0.17 2.94
N THR A 121 -12.54 0.47 4.09
CA THR A 121 -13.89 0.74 4.54
C THR A 121 -14.48 1.87 3.70
N PRO A 122 -15.66 1.65 3.08
CA PRO A 122 -16.26 2.70 2.25
C PRO A 122 -16.59 3.94 3.08
N PRO A 123 -16.36 5.14 2.52
CA PRO A 123 -16.68 6.38 3.25
C PRO A 123 -18.13 6.47 3.70
N ALA A 124 -19.03 5.90 2.91
CA ALA A 124 -20.46 5.95 3.23
C ALA A 124 -20.79 5.27 4.55
N THR A 125 -19.99 4.26 4.95
CA THR A 125 -20.23 3.60 6.23
C THR A 125 -19.76 4.45 7.40
N ALA A 126 -18.93 5.39 7.14
CA ALA A 126 -18.46 6.30 8.17
C ALA A 126 -19.48 7.37 8.48
N THR A 127 -20.54 7.48 7.71
CA THR A 127 -21.60 8.49 7.93
C THR A 127 -22.48 8.12 9.06
N HIS A 128 -22.90 7.65 8.42
CA HIS A 128 -23.59 7.77 8.95
C HIS A 128 -23.87 8.39 9.50
N PRO A 129 -23.89 8.32 9.47
CA PRO A 129 -24.02 8.86 9.98
C PRO A 129 -24.31 9.35 10.48
N GLU A 130 -24.17 8.99 10.53
CA GLU A 130 -24.22 9.31 11.15
C GLU A 130 -24.16 9.69 11.58
N ASN A 131 -24.31 9.47 11.51
CA ASN A 131 -24.17 9.77 11.99
C ASN A 131 -24.20 10.26 12.13
N PRO A 132 -24.48 10.26 12.45
CA PRO A 132 -24.50 10.62 12.69
C PRO A 132 -24.64 10.92 12.92
#